data_e3c9724b00b788ec0a28f3bb4dd52b3c
#
_entry.id   e3c9724b00b788ec0a28f3bb4dd52b3c
#
_cell.length_a   1.000
_cell.length_b   1.000
_cell.length_c   1.000
_cell.angle_alpha   90.00
_cell.angle_beta   90.00
_cell.angle_gamma   90.00
#
_symmetry.space_group_name_H-M   'P 1'
#
loop_
_entity.id
_entity.type
_entity.pdbx_description
1 polymer ?
#
loop_
_entity_poly.entity_id
_entity_poly.type
_entity_poly.pdbx_seq_one_letter_code
_entity_poly.pdbx_strand_id
1 'polypeptide(L)'
;MLKVGVQTKGILPDMPVDKGFQFIKDAGFEKVDLSIDTFLKNSDLYAGNVNRFFDASVEDLLVYFNDYRIAMEKAGISPSQMHAPYPVNVLGRGKQNEYMQGNVIPKNIVIAEFLGVPWMVVHPFKMQYVYGKDVERAKNIEYFKMLIPLLKQCNVGICFENLYEGIGQRIVEGVCADPDDAIWYLDTLNDYAGEELFGFCLDTGHLQLVKRDPYEFITKLGSRLKVLHIHENDAIGDLHQMPYTFGTNESEGQVWDRIYKGLKHIKFDGTLSFETFPTMNSFPKGMSASVLKTICSIGEYMAERIENEG
;
A
#
# COMPACT_ATOMS: atom_id res chain seq x y z
N MET A 1 -12.79 -18.07 -2.30
CA MET A 1 -12.57 -16.90 -3.21
C MET A 1 -11.93 -15.78 -2.43
N LEU A 2 -10.87 -15.16 -2.96
CA LEU A 2 -10.21 -13.99 -2.35
C LEU A 2 -11.19 -12.83 -2.26
N LYS A 3 -11.06 -12.03 -1.19
CA LYS A 3 -11.86 -10.81 -1.03
C LYS A 3 -11.29 -9.67 -1.84
N VAL A 4 -12.18 -8.77 -2.28
CA VAL A 4 -11.82 -7.59 -3.05
C VAL A 4 -11.89 -6.36 -2.16
N GLY A 5 -10.87 -5.53 -2.22
CA GLY A 5 -10.76 -4.29 -1.49
C GLY A 5 -10.36 -3.12 -2.39
N VAL A 6 -10.53 -1.91 -1.90
CA VAL A 6 -10.16 -0.68 -2.60
C VAL A 6 -9.56 0.35 -1.66
N GLN A 7 -8.60 1.11 -2.16
CA GLN A 7 -8.03 2.24 -1.45
C GLN A 7 -9.06 3.37 -1.31
N THR A 8 -9.10 4.00 -0.13
CA THR A 8 -10.08 5.05 0.18
C THR A 8 -9.72 6.42 -0.38
N LYS A 9 -8.53 6.61 -0.93
CA LYS A 9 -7.95 7.90 -1.37
C LYS A 9 -8.80 8.65 -2.40
N GLY A 10 -9.37 7.98 -3.35
CA GLY A 10 -10.21 8.60 -4.39
C GLY A 10 -11.67 8.78 -3.99
N ILE A 11 -12.06 8.46 -2.75
CA ILE A 11 -13.45 8.39 -2.31
C ILE A 11 -13.68 9.25 -1.07
N LEU A 12 -13.06 8.91 0.07
CA LEU A 12 -13.32 9.56 1.35
C LEU A 12 -13.02 11.07 1.40
N PRO A 13 -11.97 11.61 0.74
CA PRO A 13 -11.72 13.04 0.78
C PRO A 13 -12.83 13.91 0.17
N ASP A 14 -13.67 13.33 -0.69
CA ASP A 14 -14.69 14.04 -1.45
C ASP A 14 -16.10 13.91 -0.86
N MET A 15 -16.30 13.16 0.23
CA MET A 15 -17.63 12.94 0.81
C MET A 15 -17.55 12.67 2.33
N PRO A 16 -18.67 12.85 3.08
CA PRO A 16 -18.75 12.47 4.48
C PRO A 16 -18.36 11.00 4.69
N VAL A 17 -17.65 10.71 5.76
CA VAL A 17 -17.04 9.40 6.05
C VAL A 17 -18.05 8.26 5.97
N ASP A 18 -19.26 8.44 6.59
CA ASP A 18 -20.32 7.45 6.59
C ASP A 18 -20.87 7.18 5.17
N LYS A 19 -20.97 8.23 4.36
CA LYS A 19 -21.39 8.14 2.96
C LYS A 19 -20.35 7.47 2.08
N GLY A 20 -19.07 7.77 2.33
CA GLY A 20 -17.95 7.19 1.59
C GLY A 20 -17.86 5.68 1.78
N PHE A 21 -17.92 5.19 3.01
CA PHE A 21 -17.91 3.73 3.26
C PHE A 21 -19.17 3.04 2.73
N GLN A 22 -20.34 3.67 2.85
CA GLN A 22 -21.56 3.11 2.24
C GLN A 22 -21.42 3.05 0.71
N PHE A 23 -20.87 4.08 0.07
CA PHE A 23 -20.63 4.12 -1.36
C PHE A 23 -19.68 3.00 -1.84
N ILE A 24 -18.61 2.71 -1.06
CA ILE A 24 -17.73 1.58 -1.32
C ILE A 24 -18.50 0.25 -1.19
N LYS A 25 -19.32 0.11 -0.16
CA LYS A 25 -20.13 -1.09 0.05
C LYS A 25 -21.14 -1.33 -1.07
N ASP A 26 -21.82 -0.27 -1.51
CA ASP A 26 -22.81 -0.33 -2.58
C ASP A 26 -22.18 -0.72 -3.93
N ALA A 27 -20.89 -0.46 -4.12
CA ALA A 27 -20.15 -0.92 -5.29
C ALA A 27 -19.76 -2.41 -5.22
N GLY A 28 -19.89 -3.09 -4.07
CA GLY A 28 -19.67 -4.51 -3.88
C GLY A 28 -18.43 -4.87 -3.03
N PHE A 29 -17.61 -3.90 -2.64
CA PHE A 29 -16.40 -4.18 -1.87
C PHE A 29 -16.70 -4.64 -0.43
N GLU A 30 -15.88 -5.55 0.07
CA GLU A 30 -15.94 -6.01 1.46
C GLU A 30 -14.78 -5.49 2.30
N LYS A 31 -13.69 -5.09 1.66
CA LYS A 31 -12.45 -4.64 2.29
C LYS A 31 -12.04 -3.26 1.81
N VAL A 32 -11.29 -2.56 2.65
CA VAL A 32 -10.68 -1.27 2.30
C VAL A 32 -9.19 -1.23 2.69
N ASP A 33 -8.46 -0.46 1.90
CA ASP A 33 -7.15 0.08 2.25
C ASP A 33 -7.34 1.53 2.69
N LEU A 34 -7.08 1.80 3.96
CA LEU A 34 -7.28 3.12 4.55
C LEU A 34 -6.13 4.06 4.18
N SER A 35 -6.42 5.07 3.37
CA SER A 35 -5.41 6.05 2.91
C SER A 35 -5.19 7.16 3.91
N ILE A 36 -4.39 6.92 4.94
CA ILE A 36 -4.03 7.94 5.94
C ILE A 36 -3.04 8.95 5.38
N ASP A 37 -2.34 8.61 4.31
CA ASP A 37 -1.49 9.52 3.53
C ASP A 37 -2.24 10.77 3.02
N THR A 38 -3.56 10.72 2.89
CA THR A 38 -4.38 11.88 2.51
C THR A 38 -4.38 13.01 3.53
N PHE A 39 -4.08 12.73 4.80
CA PHE A 39 -3.98 13.73 5.87
C PHE A 39 -2.63 14.47 5.88
N LEU A 40 -1.63 13.91 5.22
CA LEU A 40 -0.31 14.55 5.05
C LEU A 40 0.26 14.14 3.68
N LYS A 41 -0.10 14.91 2.66
CA LYS A 41 0.14 14.58 1.25
C LYS A 41 1.62 14.47 0.93
N ASN A 42 1.98 13.48 0.12
CA ASN A 42 3.34 13.26 -0.34
C ASN A 42 3.92 14.47 -1.10
N SER A 43 3.13 15.15 -1.93
CA SER A 43 3.54 16.38 -2.62
C SER A 43 4.01 17.48 -1.65
N ASP A 44 3.29 17.62 -0.54
CA ASP A 44 3.63 18.62 0.50
C ASP A 44 4.92 18.22 1.23
N LEU A 45 5.08 16.93 1.56
CA LEU A 45 6.29 16.40 2.19
C LEU A 45 7.51 16.56 1.28
N TYR A 46 7.41 16.26 -0.01
CA TYR A 46 8.50 16.51 -0.96
C TYR A 46 8.82 18.00 -1.11
N ALA A 47 7.82 18.87 -1.05
CA ALA A 47 8.02 20.32 -1.03
C ALA A 47 8.57 20.87 0.30
N GLY A 48 8.49 20.08 1.40
CA GLY A 48 8.89 20.49 2.75
C GLY A 48 7.79 21.22 3.52
N ASN A 49 6.55 21.07 3.09
CA ASN A 49 5.38 21.67 3.70
C ASN A 49 4.69 20.64 4.60
N VAL A 50 5.03 20.61 5.88
CA VAL A 50 4.43 19.69 6.85
C VAL A 50 3.22 20.36 7.48
N ASN A 51 2.03 19.79 7.30
CA ASN A 51 0.84 20.27 8.01
C ASN A 51 0.84 19.77 9.47
N ARG A 52 -0.10 20.28 10.27
CA ARG A 52 -0.17 20.08 11.71
C ARG A 52 -1.18 19.02 12.17
N PHE A 53 -1.73 18.23 11.25
CA PHE A 53 -2.77 17.24 11.61
C PHE A 53 -2.29 16.28 12.70
N PHE A 54 -1.07 15.74 12.55
CA PHE A 54 -0.51 14.80 13.52
C PHE A 54 0.16 15.46 14.74
N ASP A 55 0.04 16.79 14.93
CA ASP A 55 0.41 17.45 16.20
C ASP A 55 -0.63 17.19 17.29
N ALA A 56 -1.88 16.83 16.93
CA ALA A 56 -2.91 16.43 17.86
C ALA A 56 -2.46 15.27 18.77
N SER A 57 -2.98 15.22 20.00
CA SER A 57 -2.70 14.10 20.89
C SER A 57 -3.18 12.77 20.30
N VAL A 58 -2.68 11.64 20.81
CA VAL A 58 -3.17 10.32 20.38
C VAL A 58 -4.66 10.21 20.66
N GLU A 59 -5.11 10.66 21.84
CA GLU A 59 -6.51 10.64 22.26
C GLU A 59 -7.40 11.41 21.28
N ASP A 60 -6.99 12.63 20.87
CA ASP A 60 -7.75 13.45 19.93
C ASP A 60 -7.81 12.80 18.54
N LEU A 61 -6.72 12.17 18.09
CA LEU A 61 -6.69 11.42 16.84
C LEU A 61 -7.62 10.22 16.90
N LEU A 62 -7.64 9.47 17.99
CA LEU A 62 -8.57 8.33 18.14
C LEU A 62 -10.02 8.78 18.19
N VAL A 63 -10.32 9.94 18.82
CA VAL A 63 -11.66 10.55 18.76
C VAL A 63 -12.03 10.89 17.32
N TYR A 64 -11.11 11.49 16.55
CA TYR A 64 -11.33 11.81 15.13
C TYR A 64 -11.60 10.55 14.30
N PHE A 65 -10.77 9.51 14.44
CA PHE A 65 -10.90 8.27 13.67
C PHE A 65 -12.02 7.35 14.17
N ASN A 66 -12.68 7.66 15.30
CA ASN A 66 -13.81 6.88 15.75
C ASN A 66 -15.00 6.95 14.77
N ASP A 67 -15.17 8.05 14.05
CA ASP A 67 -16.17 8.15 13.00
C ASP A 67 -15.91 7.17 11.85
N TYR A 68 -14.63 6.94 11.51
CA TYR A 68 -14.22 5.93 10.52
C TYR A 68 -14.59 4.53 10.99
N ARG A 69 -14.28 4.20 12.24
CA ARG A 69 -14.60 2.89 12.84
C ARG A 69 -16.09 2.62 12.83
N ILE A 70 -16.89 3.58 13.30
CA ILE A 70 -18.37 3.47 13.33
C ILE A 70 -18.94 3.35 11.91
N ALA A 71 -18.43 4.13 10.96
CA ALA A 71 -18.90 4.11 9.58
C ALA A 71 -18.57 2.78 8.86
N MET A 72 -17.37 2.23 9.07
CA MET A 72 -17.00 0.91 8.57
C MET A 72 -17.89 -0.20 9.14
N GLU A 73 -18.10 -0.19 10.46
CA GLU A 73 -18.96 -1.15 11.15
C GLU A 73 -20.39 -1.09 10.63
N LYS A 74 -20.96 0.10 10.51
CA LYS A 74 -22.31 0.34 9.98
C LYS A 74 -22.47 -0.11 8.52
N ALA A 75 -21.46 0.10 7.69
CA ALA A 75 -21.47 -0.33 6.29
C ALA A 75 -21.19 -1.85 6.13
N GLY A 76 -20.73 -2.54 7.18
CA GLY A 76 -20.29 -3.93 7.09
C GLY A 76 -19.05 -4.11 6.21
N ILE A 77 -18.13 -3.16 6.32
CA ILE A 77 -16.80 -3.16 5.68
C ILE A 77 -15.73 -3.28 6.77
N SER A 78 -14.61 -3.92 6.45
CA SER A 78 -13.46 -3.96 7.35
C SER A 78 -12.16 -3.61 6.62
N PRO A 79 -11.17 -3.03 7.33
CA PRO A 79 -9.89 -2.76 6.71
C PRO A 79 -9.12 -4.06 6.46
N SER A 80 -8.41 -4.14 5.35
CA SER A 80 -7.40 -5.17 5.10
C SER A 80 -6.00 -4.65 5.37
N GLN A 81 -5.80 -3.38 5.13
CA GLN A 81 -4.54 -2.67 5.24
C GLN A 81 -4.78 -1.16 5.40
N MET A 82 -3.70 -0.44 5.68
CA MET A 82 -3.69 1.02 5.77
C MET A 82 -2.40 1.56 5.17
N HIS A 83 -2.49 2.62 4.37
CA HIS A 83 -1.32 3.30 3.82
C HIS A 83 -0.91 4.49 4.70
N ALA A 84 0.30 4.46 5.26
CA ALA A 84 0.86 5.54 6.06
C ALA A 84 1.30 6.72 5.18
N PRO A 85 1.35 7.96 5.73
CA PRO A 85 1.94 9.09 5.03
C PRO A 85 3.41 8.85 4.62
N TYR A 86 3.74 9.25 3.40
CA TYR A 86 5.07 9.10 2.81
C TYR A 86 5.48 10.36 2.02
N PRO A 87 6.77 10.63 1.84
CA PRO A 87 7.95 9.86 2.28
C PRO A 87 8.24 10.00 3.77
N VAL A 88 8.71 8.93 4.39
CA VAL A 88 9.12 8.94 5.81
C VAL A 88 10.50 9.56 6.00
N ASN A 89 11.30 9.57 4.94
CA ASN A 89 12.64 10.16 4.94
C ASN A 89 12.90 10.89 3.61
N VAL A 90 13.36 12.14 3.72
CA VAL A 90 13.81 12.97 2.59
C VAL A 90 15.21 13.49 2.88
N LEU A 91 16.14 13.26 1.94
CA LEU A 91 17.52 13.73 2.09
C LEU A 91 17.57 15.25 2.28
N GLY A 92 18.38 15.68 3.26
CA GLY A 92 18.56 17.10 3.60
C GLY A 92 17.43 17.74 4.42
N ARG A 93 16.38 16.97 4.84
CA ARG A 93 15.24 17.48 5.60
C ARG A 93 15.15 16.89 7.02
N GLY A 94 16.23 16.99 7.79
CA GLY A 94 16.35 16.38 9.12
C GLY A 94 15.15 16.62 10.04
N LYS A 95 14.70 17.87 10.24
CA LYS A 95 13.54 18.17 11.11
C LYS A 95 12.23 17.55 10.62
N GLN A 96 12.02 17.49 9.32
CA GLN A 96 10.84 16.83 8.75
C GLN A 96 10.92 15.32 8.97
N ASN A 97 12.09 14.73 8.76
CA ASN A 97 12.32 13.30 8.97
C ASN A 97 12.13 12.93 10.44
N GLU A 98 12.67 13.71 11.37
CA GLU A 98 12.44 13.54 12.82
C GLU A 98 10.93 13.57 13.16
N TYR A 99 10.18 14.49 12.56
CA TYR A 99 8.73 14.58 12.75
C TYR A 99 7.99 13.36 12.18
N MET A 100 8.32 12.95 10.97
CA MET A 100 7.72 11.77 10.35
C MET A 100 8.02 10.50 11.14
N GLN A 101 9.29 10.31 11.49
CA GLN A 101 9.77 9.10 12.14
C GLN A 101 9.38 9.01 13.62
N GLY A 102 9.42 10.13 14.34
CA GLY A 102 9.17 10.17 15.80
C GLY A 102 7.73 10.49 16.19
N ASN A 103 6.93 11.06 15.28
CA ASN A 103 5.55 11.47 15.60
C ASN A 103 4.51 10.84 14.66
N VAL A 104 4.67 11.00 13.34
CA VAL A 104 3.64 10.58 12.38
C VAL A 104 3.51 9.05 12.35
N ILE A 105 4.60 8.33 12.06
CA ILE A 105 4.55 6.86 11.92
C ILE A 105 4.14 6.17 13.23
N PRO A 106 4.68 6.51 14.42
CA PRO A 106 4.21 5.91 15.66
C PRO A 106 2.71 6.13 15.93
N LYS A 107 2.18 7.33 15.67
CA LYS A 107 0.74 7.60 15.82
C LYS A 107 -0.11 6.81 14.82
N ASN A 108 0.39 6.61 13.59
CA ASN A 108 -0.30 5.78 12.61
C ASN A 108 -0.39 4.30 13.03
N ILE A 109 0.62 3.76 13.74
CA ILE A 109 0.56 2.40 14.30
C ILE A 109 -0.59 2.30 15.34
N VAL A 110 -0.73 3.29 16.21
CA VAL A 110 -1.81 3.32 17.21
C VAL A 110 -3.18 3.51 16.55
N ILE A 111 -3.27 4.33 15.50
CA ILE A 111 -4.50 4.49 14.71
C ILE A 111 -4.86 3.18 14.01
N ALA A 112 -3.87 2.46 13.47
CA ALA A 112 -4.08 1.15 12.83
C ALA A 112 -4.68 0.14 13.81
N GLU A 113 -4.11 0.01 15.02
CA GLU A 113 -4.68 -0.83 16.08
C GLU A 113 -6.15 -0.45 16.38
N PHE A 114 -6.41 0.84 16.60
CA PHE A 114 -7.74 1.35 16.94
C PHE A 114 -8.78 1.04 15.85
N LEU A 115 -8.38 1.11 14.58
CA LEU A 115 -9.23 0.82 13.43
C LEU A 115 -9.31 -0.68 13.08
N GLY A 116 -8.58 -1.54 13.78
CA GLY A 116 -8.53 -2.98 13.51
C GLY A 116 -7.78 -3.35 12.23
N VAL A 117 -6.80 -2.55 11.85
CA VAL A 117 -5.94 -2.79 10.67
C VAL A 117 -4.83 -3.76 11.04
N PRO A 118 -4.69 -4.91 10.36
CA PRO A 118 -3.62 -5.87 10.66
C PRO A 118 -2.26 -5.46 10.11
N TRP A 119 -2.23 -4.78 8.95
CA TRP A 119 -1.01 -4.43 8.22
C TRP A 119 -1.00 -2.97 7.79
N MET A 120 0.05 -2.25 8.14
CA MET A 120 0.27 -0.87 7.71
C MET A 120 1.36 -0.85 6.63
N VAL A 121 1.02 -0.37 5.43
CA VAL A 121 1.99 -0.16 4.35
C VAL A 121 2.82 1.08 4.64
N VAL A 122 4.12 0.94 4.62
CA VAL A 122 5.08 2.02 4.83
C VAL A 122 6.15 1.95 3.75
N HIS A 123 6.35 3.07 3.05
CA HIS A 123 7.48 3.17 2.12
C HIS A 123 8.80 3.13 2.88
N PRO A 124 9.69 2.17 2.63
CA PRO A 124 11.03 2.20 3.19
C PRO A 124 11.79 3.42 2.68
N PHE A 125 12.85 3.81 3.40
CA PHE A 125 13.65 4.97 3.03
C PHE A 125 14.35 4.75 1.69
N LYS A 126 14.10 5.63 0.75
CA LYS A 126 14.87 5.73 -0.49
C LYS A 126 16.13 6.56 -0.23
N MET A 127 17.29 5.97 -0.47
CA MET A 127 18.55 6.69 -0.52
C MET A 127 18.92 6.95 -1.98
N GLN A 128 19.58 8.07 -2.26
CA GLN A 128 20.08 8.28 -3.63
C GLN A 128 21.07 7.18 -4.00
N TYR A 129 21.01 6.72 -5.23
CA TYR A 129 21.83 5.63 -5.78
C TYR A 129 23.32 5.75 -5.45
N VAL A 130 23.83 7.00 -5.36
CA VAL A 130 25.23 7.29 -5.05
C VAL A 130 25.67 6.80 -3.66
N TYR A 131 24.75 6.65 -2.70
CA TYR A 131 25.07 6.16 -1.36
C TYR A 131 25.19 4.64 -1.27
N GLY A 132 24.65 3.92 -2.26
CA GLY A 132 24.68 2.47 -2.32
C GLY A 132 23.67 1.76 -1.40
N LYS A 133 23.40 0.51 -1.72
CA LYS A 133 22.41 -0.34 -1.00
C LYS A 133 22.76 -0.57 0.47
N ASP A 134 24.03 -0.68 0.82
CA ASP A 134 24.41 -0.97 2.22
C ASP A 134 24.05 0.18 3.17
N VAL A 135 24.19 1.44 2.72
CA VAL A 135 23.78 2.61 3.50
C VAL A 135 22.26 2.68 3.61
N GLU A 136 21.54 2.39 2.51
CA GLU A 136 20.08 2.33 2.50
C GLU A 136 19.55 1.25 3.45
N ARG A 137 20.13 0.05 3.39
CA ARG A 137 19.82 -1.07 4.28
C ARG A 137 20.04 -0.72 5.74
N ALA A 138 21.21 -0.20 6.08
CA ALA A 138 21.55 0.17 7.46
C ALA A 138 20.57 1.18 8.04
N LYS A 139 20.21 2.21 7.28
CA LYS A 139 19.27 3.26 7.69
C LYS A 139 17.85 2.74 7.90
N ASN A 140 17.38 1.90 7.00
CA ASN A 140 16.05 1.28 7.14
C ASN A 140 16.00 0.35 8.36
N ILE A 141 16.98 -0.54 8.52
CA ILE A 141 17.04 -1.44 9.68
C ILE A 141 17.12 -0.66 10.99
N GLU A 142 17.99 0.37 11.07
CA GLU A 142 18.11 1.22 12.27
C GLU A 142 16.74 1.80 12.67
N TYR A 143 16.01 2.36 11.74
CA TYR A 143 14.73 3.00 12.03
C TYR A 143 13.63 1.99 12.36
N PHE A 144 13.39 1.01 11.48
CA PHE A 144 12.25 0.09 11.66
C PHE A 144 12.42 -0.82 12.87
N LYS A 145 13.65 -1.13 13.26
CA LYS A 145 13.93 -1.83 14.52
C LYS A 145 13.44 -1.08 15.76
N MET A 146 13.47 0.25 15.75
CA MET A 146 12.96 1.06 16.88
C MET A 146 11.45 0.97 17.03
N LEU A 147 10.71 0.62 15.97
CA LEU A 147 9.26 0.48 16.01
C LEU A 147 8.77 -0.86 16.58
N ILE A 148 9.63 -1.88 16.65
CA ILE A 148 9.28 -3.23 17.09
C ILE A 148 8.51 -3.26 18.42
N PRO A 149 8.92 -2.56 19.49
CA PRO A 149 8.18 -2.57 20.74
C PRO A 149 6.74 -2.07 20.61
N LEU A 150 6.53 -1.00 19.83
CA LEU A 150 5.21 -0.43 19.58
C LEU A 150 4.34 -1.34 18.70
N LEU A 151 4.92 -1.94 17.67
CA LEU A 151 4.23 -2.91 16.80
C LEU A 151 3.73 -4.11 17.60
N LYS A 152 4.55 -4.64 18.51
CA LYS A 152 4.16 -5.71 19.43
C LYS A 152 3.03 -5.30 20.38
N GLN A 153 3.12 -4.09 20.93
CA GLN A 153 2.11 -3.56 21.84
C GLN A 153 0.75 -3.41 21.15
N CYS A 154 0.76 -2.92 19.90
CA CYS A 154 -0.44 -2.66 19.11
C CYS A 154 -0.93 -3.88 18.29
N ASN A 155 -0.16 -4.96 18.24
CA ASN A 155 -0.45 -6.11 17.38
C ASN A 155 -0.73 -5.72 15.92
N VAL A 156 0.10 -4.80 15.38
CA VAL A 156 0.05 -4.31 14.01
C VAL A 156 1.35 -4.65 13.32
N GLY A 157 1.28 -5.18 12.10
CA GLY A 157 2.47 -5.40 11.27
C GLY A 157 2.72 -4.24 10.30
N ILE A 158 3.97 -4.12 9.86
CA ILE A 158 4.37 -3.20 8.77
C ILE A 158 4.64 -4.01 7.51
N CYS A 159 4.08 -3.56 6.38
CA CYS A 159 4.44 -4.07 5.06
C CYS A 159 5.31 -3.06 4.32
N PHE A 160 6.49 -3.50 3.87
CA PHE A 160 7.30 -2.75 2.94
C PHE A 160 6.76 -2.93 1.53
N GLU A 161 6.84 -1.87 0.74
CA GLU A 161 6.39 -1.86 -0.65
C GLU A 161 7.59 -1.85 -1.59
N ASN A 162 7.46 -2.52 -2.75
CA ASN A 162 8.43 -2.42 -3.84
C ASN A 162 8.33 -1.06 -4.51
N LEU A 163 9.40 -0.29 -4.49
CA LEU A 163 9.43 1.08 -5.02
C LEU A 163 10.31 1.18 -6.25
N TYR A 164 9.99 2.12 -7.11
CA TYR A 164 10.86 2.55 -8.20
C TYR A 164 11.57 3.87 -7.85
N GLU A 165 12.61 4.20 -8.60
CA GLU A 165 13.32 5.47 -8.51
C GLU A 165 13.48 6.11 -9.88
N GLY A 166 13.34 7.44 -9.94
CA GLY A 166 13.60 8.24 -11.13
C GLY A 166 15.01 8.77 -11.15
N ILE A 167 15.81 8.43 -12.16
CA ILE A 167 17.14 9.00 -12.40
C ILE A 167 17.14 9.72 -13.75
N GLY A 168 17.03 11.03 -13.73
CA GLY A 168 16.81 11.83 -14.94
C GLY A 168 15.48 11.46 -15.60
N GLN A 169 15.55 10.92 -16.82
CA GLN A 169 14.38 10.45 -17.58
C GLN A 169 14.19 8.92 -17.51
N ARG A 170 14.94 8.23 -16.65
CA ARG A 170 14.87 6.78 -16.54
C ARG A 170 14.19 6.39 -15.24
N ILE A 171 13.36 5.36 -15.33
CA ILE A 171 12.88 4.63 -14.17
C ILE A 171 13.82 3.45 -13.95
N VAL A 172 14.24 3.29 -12.71
CA VAL A 172 15.11 2.21 -12.25
C VAL A 172 14.53 1.58 -10.99
N GLU A 173 15.07 0.44 -10.61
CA GLU A 173 14.73 -0.21 -9.37
C GLU A 173 15.03 0.69 -8.16
N GLY A 174 14.06 0.89 -7.31
CA GLY A 174 14.20 1.51 -6.00
C GLY A 174 14.36 0.47 -4.89
N VAL A 175 14.20 0.90 -3.66
CA VAL A 175 14.26 0.03 -2.49
C VAL A 175 13.18 -1.05 -2.57
N CYS A 176 13.51 -2.29 -2.21
CA CYS A 176 12.62 -3.46 -2.27
C CYS A 176 12.08 -3.81 -3.66
N ALA A 177 12.60 -3.23 -4.76
CA ALA A 177 12.23 -3.61 -6.11
C ALA A 177 12.83 -4.94 -6.57
N ASP A 178 13.82 -5.44 -5.84
CA ASP A 178 14.40 -6.77 -6.00
C ASP A 178 13.86 -7.70 -4.90
N PRO A 179 13.31 -8.88 -5.23
CA PRO A 179 12.70 -9.76 -4.22
C PRO A 179 13.71 -10.28 -3.19
N ASP A 180 14.96 -10.50 -3.57
CA ASP A 180 15.98 -10.98 -2.63
C ASP A 180 16.37 -9.88 -1.64
N ASP A 181 16.36 -8.61 -2.09
CA ASP A 181 16.56 -7.44 -1.22
C ASP A 181 15.38 -7.23 -0.27
N ALA A 182 14.16 -7.36 -0.77
CA ALA A 182 12.94 -7.30 0.03
C ALA A 182 12.95 -8.37 1.13
N ILE A 183 13.21 -9.63 0.78
CA ILE A 183 13.30 -10.75 1.71
C ILE A 183 14.36 -10.49 2.77
N TRP A 184 15.52 -9.96 2.38
CA TRP A 184 16.60 -9.64 3.31
C TRP A 184 16.15 -8.66 4.39
N TYR A 185 15.39 -7.58 4.02
CA TYR A 185 14.85 -6.62 4.99
C TYR A 185 13.87 -7.29 5.96
N LEU A 186 12.90 -8.03 5.41
CA LEU A 186 11.84 -8.62 6.22
C LEU A 186 12.39 -9.66 7.19
N ASP A 187 13.24 -10.57 6.72
CA ASP A 187 13.84 -11.59 7.55
C ASP A 187 14.74 -10.99 8.63
N THR A 188 15.57 -10.01 8.28
CA THR A 188 16.41 -9.32 9.26
C THR A 188 15.58 -8.67 10.38
N LEU A 189 14.50 -7.98 10.05
CA LEU A 189 13.66 -7.29 11.04
C LEU A 189 12.81 -8.27 11.85
N ASN A 190 12.30 -9.33 11.25
CA ASN A 190 11.55 -10.38 11.94
C ASN A 190 12.45 -11.20 12.88
N ASP A 191 13.70 -11.45 12.50
CA ASP A 191 14.70 -12.06 13.38
C ASP A 191 14.97 -11.19 14.62
N TYR A 192 15.09 -9.85 14.45
CA TYR A 192 15.18 -8.93 15.59
C TYR A 192 13.93 -8.91 16.44
N ALA A 193 12.76 -9.03 15.83
CA ALA A 193 11.51 -9.07 16.55
C ALA A 193 11.29 -10.40 17.29
N GLY A 194 11.79 -11.50 16.76
CA GLY A 194 11.51 -12.86 17.21
C GLY A 194 10.09 -13.35 16.87
N GLU A 195 9.41 -12.62 15.99
CA GLU A 195 8.07 -12.92 15.44
C GLU A 195 7.80 -12.18 14.14
N GLU A 196 6.74 -12.55 13.42
CA GLU A 196 6.39 -11.94 12.15
C GLU A 196 5.66 -10.59 12.34
N LEU A 197 6.41 -9.49 12.30
CA LEU A 197 5.89 -8.11 12.36
C LEU A 197 6.09 -7.35 11.06
N PHE A 198 6.93 -7.85 10.16
CA PHE A 198 7.24 -7.23 8.88
C PHE A 198 6.87 -8.16 7.75
N GLY A 199 6.01 -7.68 6.87
CA GLY A 199 5.56 -8.34 5.67
C GLY A 199 5.79 -7.48 4.43
N PHE A 200 5.25 -7.92 3.31
CA PHE A 200 5.40 -7.26 2.03
C PHE A 200 4.07 -6.80 1.45
N CYS A 201 4.07 -5.60 0.90
CA CYS A 201 3.06 -5.08 0.01
C CYS A 201 3.59 -5.15 -1.42
N LEU A 202 2.96 -5.95 -2.27
CA LEU A 202 3.32 -5.99 -3.67
C LEU A 202 2.50 -4.98 -4.45
N ASP A 203 3.18 -3.96 -4.97
CA ASP A 203 2.62 -3.03 -5.93
C ASP A 203 2.86 -3.55 -7.36
N THR A 204 1.76 -3.85 -8.06
CA THR A 204 1.81 -4.46 -9.40
C THR A 204 2.23 -3.47 -10.47
N GLY A 205 1.88 -2.21 -10.32
CA GLY A 205 2.28 -1.16 -11.25
C GLY A 205 3.75 -0.79 -11.14
N HIS A 206 4.30 -0.78 -9.92
CA HIS A 206 5.74 -0.59 -9.71
C HIS A 206 6.57 -1.73 -10.31
N LEU A 207 6.09 -2.99 -10.24
CA LEU A 207 6.74 -4.10 -10.96
C LEU A 207 6.81 -3.87 -12.46
N GLN A 208 5.71 -3.36 -13.05
CA GLN A 208 5.68 -3.04 -14.49
C GLN A 208 6.70 -1.96 -14.85
N LEU A 209 6.82 -0.91 -14.04
CA LEU A 209 7.76 0.19 -14.26
C LEU A 209 9.22 -0.28 -14.27
N VAL A 210 9.59 -1.20 -13.39
CA VAL A 210 10.95 -1.75 -13.29
C VAL A 210 11.13 -3.05 -14.10
N LYS A 211 10.08 -3.50 -14.81
CA LYS A 211 10.09 -4.69 -15.67
C LYS A 211 10.50 -5.99 -14.97
N ARG A 212 10.12 -6.13 -13.71
CA ARG A 212 10.31 -7.37 -12.96
C ARG A 212 9.21 -8.38 -13.28
N ASP A 213 9.59 -9.65 -13.30
CA ASP A 213 8.65 -10.75 -13.48
C ASP A 213 7.79 -10.96 -12.23
N PRO A 214 6.46 -10.80 -12.31
CA PRO A 214 5.61 -10.90 -11.13
C PRO A 214 5.52 -12.33 -10.57
N TYR A 215 5.56 -13.36 -11.40
CA TYR A 215 5.53 -14.73 -10.91
C TYR A 215 6.78 -15.07 -10.10
N GLU A 216 7.96 -14.72 -10.61
CA GLU A 216 9.23 -14.90 -9.89
C GLU A 216 9.21 -14.13 -8.57
N PHE A 217 8.79 -12.87 -8.60
CA PHE A 217 8.75 -12.01 -7.42
C PHE A 217 7.83 -12.59 -6.34
N ILE A 218 6.58 -12.92 -6.71
CA ILE A 218 5.57 -13.48 -5.79
C ILE A 218 6.04 -14.81 -5.21
N THR A 219 6.55 -15.71 -6.04
CA THR A 219 6.97 -17.04 -5.58
C THR A 219 8.18 -16.99 -4.66
N LYS A 220 9.12 -16.07 -4.88
CA LYS A 220 10.25 -15.85 -3.96
C LYS A 220 9.79 -15.29 -2.61
N LEU A 221 8.88 -14.32 -2.60
CA LEU A 221 8.32 -13.78 -1.34
C LEU A 221 7.61 -14.86 -0.51
N GLY A 222 6.85 -15.73 -1.16
CA GLY A 222 6.08 -16.76 -0.47
C GLY A 222 5.13 -16.17 0.57
N SER A 223 5.14 -16.70 1.78
CA SER A 223 4.28 -16.26 2.91
C SER A 223 4.58 -14.84 3.43
N ARG A 224 5.69 -14.23 3.01
CA ARG A 224 6.02 -12.83 3.37
C ARG A 224 5.12 -11.82 2.66
N LEU A 225 4.48 -12.20 1.55
CA LEU A 225 3.48 -11.38 0.86
C LEU A 225 2.20 -11.34 1.69
N LYS A 226 1.83 -10.16 2.21
CA LYS A 226 0.68 -9.95 3.09
C LYS A 226 -0.43 -9.16 2.43
N VAL A 227 -0.06 -8.12 1.68
CA VAL A 227 -1.01 -7.18 1.09
C VAL A 227 -0.61 -6.83 -0.35
N LEU A 228 -1.56 -6.28 -1.09
CA LEU A 228 -1.38 -5.92 -2.50
C LEU A 228 -1.80 -4.48 -2.74
N HIS A 229 -1.11 -3.80 -3.64
CA HIS A 229 -1.58 -2.63 -4.37
C HIS A 229 -1.75 -3.02 -5.83
N ILE A 230 -3.00 -3.19 -6.25
CA ILE A 230 -3.32 -3.63 -7.61
C ILE A 230 -3.68 -2.41 -8.45
N HIS A 231 -2.87 -2.13 -9.42
CA HIS A 231 -3.12 -1.16 -10.46
C HIS A 231 -2.26 -1.46 -11.70
N GLU A 232 -2.49 -0.76 -12.77
CA GLU A 232 -1.77 -0.89 -14.03
C GLU A 232 -1.15 0.43 -14.46
N ASN A 233 0.03 0.35 -15.07
CA ASN A 233 0.77 1.45 -15.65
C ASN A 233 1.06 1.18 -17.15
N ASP A 234 1.39 2.23 -17.87
CA ASP A 234 1.83 2.15 -19.27
C ASP A 234 3.34 1.78 -19.44
N ALA A 235 3.98 1.34 -18.37
CA ALA A 235 5.42 1.08 -18.26
C ALA A 235 6.32 2.33 -18.44
N ILE A 236 5.74 3.53 -18.38
CA ILE A 236 6.44 4.82 -18.51
C ILE A 236 6.20 5.69 -17.27
N GLY A 237 4.95 5.77 -16.81
CA GLY A 237 4.54 6.57 -15.67
C GLY A 237 3.79 5.76 -14.61
N ASP A 238 3.81 6.25 -13.39
CA ASP A 238 3.04 5.68 -12.29
C ASP A 238 1.61 6.24 -12.33
N LEU A 239 0.75 5.56 -13.09
CA LEU A 239 -0.56 6.07 -13.50
C LEU A 239 -1.72 5.57 -12.65
N HIS A 240 -1.54 4.50 -11.88
CA HIS A 240 -2.56 3.88 -11.03
C HIS A 240 -3.91 3.67 -11.73
N GLN A 241 -3.88 3.14 -12.94
CA GLN A 241 -5.09 2.81 -13.70
C GLN A 241 -5.63 1.43 -13.30
N MET A 242 -6.90 1.18 -13.60
CA MET A 242 -7.46 -0.15 -13.36
C MET A 242 -6.81 -1.19 -14.30
N PRO A 243 -6.67 -2.45 -13.86
CA PRO A 243 -6.15 -3.54 -14.70
C PRO A 243 -6.85 -3.61 -16.06
N TYR A 244 -6.11 -4.03 -17.09
CA TYR A 244 -6.55 -4.15 -18.48
C TYR A 244 -6.78 -2.81 -19.22
N THR A 245 -6.33 -1.68 -18.64
CA THR A 245 -6.43 -0.37 -19.31
C THR A 245 -5.47 -0.24 -20.47
N PHE A 246 -4.22 -0.67 -20.30
CA PHE A 246 -3.15 -0.54 -21.28
C PHE A 246 -2.86 -1.81 -22.06
N GLY A 247 -3.21 -2.97 -21.52
CA GLY A 247 -2.93 -4.26 -22.08
C GLY A 247 -4.17 -4.98 -22.60
N THR A 248 -4.40 -4.94 -23.91
CA THR A 248 -5.44 -5.74 -24.57
C THR A 248 -4.87 -6.89 -25.42
N ASN A 249 -3.55 -7.01 -25.49
CA ASN A 249 -2.86 -8.02 -26.28
C ASN A 249 -2.57 -9.28 -25.48
N GLU A 250 -2.51 -10.43 -26.16
CA GLU A 250 -2.14 -11.72 -25.55
C GLU A 250 -0.80 -11.66 -24.78
N SER A 251 0.15 -10.79 -25.21
CA SER A 251 1.42 -10.60 -24.52
C SER A 251 1.34 -9.86 -23.20
N GLU A 252 0.32 -9.03 -22.99
CA GLU A 252 0.13 -8.23 -21.77
C GLU A 252 -0.90 -8.87 -20.82
N GLY A 253 -1.82 -9.68 -21.34
CA GLY A 253 -2.57 -10.66 -20.56
C GLY A 253 -1.64 -11.63 -19.83
N GLN A 254 -0.46 -11.90 -20.37
CA GLN A 254 0.56 -12.71 -19.71
C GLN A 254 1.07 -12.12 -18.39
N VAL A 255 1.09 -10.80 -18.20
CA VAL A 255 1.51 -10.19 -16.92
C VAL A 255 0.50 -10.53 -15.82
N TRP A 256 -0.80 -10.38 -16.08
CA TRP A 256 -1.85 -10.73 -15.13
C TRP A 256 -1.92 -12.23 -14.88
N ASP A 257 -1.79 -13.06 -15.91
CA ASP A 257 -1.71 -14.52 -15.77
C ASP A 257 -0.53 -14.94 -14.90
N ARG A 258 0.61 -14.25 -14.98
CA ARG A 258 1.76 -14.52 -14.12
C ARG A 258 1.50 -14.13 -12.66
N ILE A 259 0.76 -13.04 -12.43
CA ILE A 259 0.31 -12.65 -11.09
C ILE A 259 -0.64 -13.73 -10.53
N TYR A 260 -1.64 -14.15 -11.30
CA TYR A 260 -2.60 -15.19 -10.87
C TYR A 260 -1.90 -16.48 -10.50
N LYS A 261 -1.01 -16.97 -11.37
CA LYS A 261 -0.20 -18.17 -11.12
C LYS A 261 0.67 -18.03 -9.87
N GLY A 262 1.29 -16.87 -9.69
CA GLY A 262 2.12 -16.59 -8.51
C GLY A 262 1.30 -16.62 -7.23
N LEU A 263 0.19 -15.89 -7.18
CA LEU A 263 -0.70 -15.85 -6.01
C LEU A 263 -1.30 -17.22 -5.68
N LYS A 264 -1.71 -17.97 -6.72
CA LYS A 264 -2.16 -19.37 -6.56
C LYS A 264 -1.05 -20.26 -5.99
N HIS A 265 0.17 -20.16 -6.54
CA HIS A 265 1.32 -20.95 -6.13
C HIS A 265 1.63 -20.81 -4.64
N ILE A 266 1.65 -19.58 -4.14
CA ILE A 266 1.92 -19.31 -2.72
C ILE A 266 0.70 -19.48 -1.83
N LYS A 267 -0.47 -19.81 -2.39
CA LYS A 267 -1.76 -19.90 -1.69
C LYS A 267 -2.09 -18.59 -0.95
N PHE A 268 -1.92 -17.46 -1.64
CA PHE A 268 -2.24 -16.16 -1.06
C PHE A 268 -3.67 -16.13 -0.53
N ASP A 269 -3.85 -15.67 0.70
CA ASP A 269 -5.13 -15.61 1.42
C ASP A 269 -5.54 -14.19 1.84
N GLY A 270 -4.78 -13.18 1.39
CA GLY A 270 -5.06 -11.78 1.65
C GLY A 270 -6.18 -11.20 0.77
N THR A 271 -6.19 -9.88 0.64
CA THR A 271 -7.18 -9.12 -0.13
C THR A 271 -6.60 -8.67 -1.46
N LEU A 272 -7.37 -8.79 -2.53
CA LEU A 272 -7.09 -8.12 -3.81
C LEU A 272 -7.44 -6.63 -3.65
N SER A 273 -6.48 -5.83 -3.23
CA SER A 273 -6.67 -4.41 -2.89
C SER A 273 -6.28 -3.52 -4.05
N PHE A 274 -7.25 -2.74 -4.55
CA PHE A 274 -7.07 -1.86 -5.71
C PHE A 274 -6.64 -0.46 -5.30
N GLU A 275 -5.50 -0.02 -5.81
CA GLU A 275 -4.99 1.35 -5.66
C GLU A 275 -5.19 2.15 -6.95
N THR A 276 -6.43 2.40 -7.30
CA THR A 276 -6.86 2.95 -8.59
C THR A 276 -7.55 4.32 -8.45
N PHE A 277 -7.12 5.15 -7.49
CA PHE A 277 -7.72 6.46 -7.26
C PHE A 277 -7.63 7.42 -8.48
N PRO A 278 -6.58 7.43 -9.33
CA PRO A 278 -6.57 8.24 -10.53
C PRO A 278 -7.61 7.82 -11.56
N THR A 279 -7.94 6.52 -11.66
CA THR A 279 -9.04 6.04 -12.49
C THR A 279 -10.36 6.71 -12.10
N MET A 280 -10.66 6.81 -10.80
CA MET A 280 -11.86 7.51 -10.30
C MET A 280 -11.91 8.97 -10.77
N ASN A 281 -10.76 9.63 -10.78
CA ASN A 281 -10.63 11.04 -11.18
C ASN A 281 -10.61 11.25 -12.71
N SER A 282 -10.39 10.18 -13.50
CA SER A 282 -10.38 10.25 -14.97
C SER A 282 -11.78 10.35 -15.58
N PHE A 283 -12.82 10.09 -14.80
CA PHE A 283 -14.21 10.12 -15.25
C PHE A 283 -15.00 11.26 -14.60
N PRO A 284 -16.06 11.76 -15.25
CA PRO A 284 -16.98 12.72 -14.63
C PRO A 284 -17.54 12.18 -13.29
N LYS A 285 -17.68 13.04 -12.29
CA LYS A 285 -18.18 12.66 -10.94
C LYS A 285 -19.51 11.88 -10.97
N GLY A 286 -20.39 12.16 -11.94
CA GLY A 286 -21.65 11.41 -12.12
C GLY A 286 -21.47 9.93 -12.52
N MET A 287 -20.26 9.53 -12.92
CA MET A 287 -19.92 8.15 -13.28
C MET A 287 -19.20 7.38 -12.16
N SER A 288 -18.86 8.04 -11.04
CA SER A 288 -18.01 7.44 -10.00
C SER A 288 -18.54 6.09 -9.48
N ALA A 289 -19.88 5.95 -9.33
CA ALA A 289 -20.48 4.69 -8.90
C ALA A 289 -20.26 3.56 -9.93
N SER A 290 -20.41 3.85 -11.22
CA SER A 290 -20.20 2.88 -12.29
C SER A 290 -18.71 2.48 -12.40
N VAL A 291 -17.82 3.46 -12.28
CA VAL A 291 -16.36 3.21 -12.30
C VAL A 291 -15.94 2.33 -11.13
N LEU A 292 -16.38 2.68 -9.92
CA LEU A 292 -16.06 1.91 -8.71
C LEU A 292 -16.60 0.48 -8.79
N LYS A 293 -17.81 0.30 -9.28
CA LYS A 293 -18.39 -1.03 -9.52
C LYS A 293 -17.62 -1.83 -10.57
N THR A 294 -17.13 -1.17 -11.63
CA THR A 294 -16.28 -1.83 -12.63
C THR A 294 -14.97 -2.33 -12.01
N ILE A 295 -14.33 -1.53 -11.15
CA ILE A 295 -13.11 -1.95 -10.44
C ILE A 295 -13.41 -3.17 -9.55
N CYS A 296 -14.54 -3.16 -8.83
CA CYS A 296 -14.96 -4.32 -8.04
C CYS A 296 -15.14 -5.57 -8.90
N SER A 297 -15.85 -5.46 -10.03
CA SER A 297 -16.07 -6.59 -10.96
C SER A 297 -14.78 -7.13 -11.57
N ILE A 298 -13.79 -6.26 -11.83
CA ILE A 298 -12.45 -6.70 -12.23
C ILE A 298 -11.81 -7.54 -11.11
N GLY A 299 -11.93 -7.10 -9.87
CA GLY A 299 -11.40 -7.84 -8.72
C GLY A 299 -12.06 -9.21 -8.53
N GLU A 300 -13.37 -9.30 -8.70
CA GLU A 300 -14.11 -10.57 -8.67
C GLU A 300 -13.63 -11.52 -9.78
N TYR A 301 -13.50 -11.02 -11.00
CA TYR A 301 -12.95 -11.77 -12.13
C TYR A 301 -11.50 -12.27 -11.84
N MET A 302 -10.63 -11.41 -11.28
CA MET A 302 -9.28 -11.79 -10.92
C MET A 302 -9.26 -12.88 -9.83
N ALA A 303 -10.16 -12.78 -8.83
CA ALA A 303 -10.29 -13.80 -7.80
C ALA A 303 -10.70 -15.17 -8.37
N GLU A 304 -11.66 -15.19 -9.31
CA GLU A 304 -12.06 -16.40 -10.03
C GLU A 304 -10.91 -16.98 -10.86
N ARG A 305 -10.15 -16.12 -11.55
CA ARG A 305 -8.99 -16.57 -12.33
C ARG A 305 -7.93 -17.22 -11.44
N ILE A 306 -7.60 -16.63 -10.29
CA ILE A 306 -6.63 -17.17 -9.34
C ILE A 306 -7.10 -18.55 -8.81
N GLU A 307 -8.37 -18.73 -8.50
CA GLU A 307 -8.89 -20.02 -8.03
C GLU A 307 -8.82 -21.08 -9.12
N ASN A 308 -9.07 -20.73 -10.38
CA ASN A 308 -9.17 -21.66 -11.50
C ASN A 308 -7.84 -21.86 -12.25
N GLU A 309 -6.76 -21.17 -11.88
CA GLU A 309 -5.44 -21.44 -12.45
C GLU A 309 -5.02 -22.90 -12.18
N GLY A 310 -4.76 -23.65 -13.28
CA GLY A 310 -4.47 -25.09 -13.26
C GLY A 310 -2.98 -25.40 -13.25
#